data_8b910e36c2c073ddfa66281ca2170df3
#
_entry.id   8b910e36c2c073ddfa66281ca2170df3
#
_cell.length_a   1.000
_cell.length_b   1.000
_cell.length_c   1.000
_cell.angle_alpha   90.00
_cell.angle_beta   90.00
_cell.angle_gamma   90.00
#
_symmetry.space_group_name_H-M   'P 1'
#
loop_
_entity.id
_entity.type
_entity.pdbx_description
1 polymer ?
#
loop_
_entity_poly.entity_id
_entity_poly.type
_entity_poly.pdbx_seq_one_letter_code
_entity_poly.pdbx_strand_id
1 'polypeptide(L)'
;MGNSAADLVIVNGKVITVNQNFEIASAVAVKDGRIVAVGDNDDVKTLITPATEVIDLDGQTMLPGINDSHMHAPFFGATRPPLALDLSFPQVQSIGDIVEAVRVKTAEVEPGEWIRGFGWDQGSLEECKNDPSMFPRGSDIDPVSPDNPVILTDFSGHTILVNHKALELAGITSDTEPPSGVIERDAGGKATGIFLELGAQALVTQFVPILTREEKKEAL
;
A
#
# COMPACT_ATOMS: atom_id res chain seq x y z
N MET A 1 22.58 38.76 -22.75
CA MET A 1 22.72 37.99 -21.48
C MET A 1 23.66 36.85 -21.78
N GLY A 2 24.84 36.77 -21.14
CA GLY A 2 25.85 35.78 -21.45
C GLY A 2 25.31 34.36 -21.18
N ASN A 3 25.49 33.48 -22.13
CA ASN A 3 25.15 32.08 -22.03
C ASN A 3 26.10 31.47 -20.97
N SER A 4 25.70 31.44 -19.69
CA SER A 4 26.50 30.83 -18.65
C SER A 4 26.43 29.34 -18.79
N ALA A 5 27.58 28.64 -18.70
CA ALA A 5 27.67 27.20 -18.78
C ALA A 5 26.70 26.50 -17.80
N ALA A 6 26.12 25.41 -18.23
CA ALA A 6 25.28 24.57 -17.38
C ALA A 6 26.14 23.73 -16.41
N ASP A 7 25.57 23.40 -15.26
CA ASP A 7 26.19 22.50 -14.30
C ASP A 7 25.92 21.03 -14.71
N LEU A 8 24.72 20.77 -15.24
CA LEU A 8 24.27 19.46 -15.71
C LEU A 8 23.55 19.61 -17.05
N VAL A 9 23.86 18.75 -18.00
CA VAL A 9 23.12 18.62 -19.26
C VAL A 9 22.72 17.17 -19.45
N ILE A 10 21.46 16.96 -19.80
CA ILE A 10 20.89 15.66 -20.09
C ILE A 10 20.54 15.62 -21.57
N VAL A 11 21.03 14.61 -22.31
CA VAL A 11 20.91 14.50 -23.78
C VAL A 11 20.35 13.15 -24.21
N ASN A 12 19.99 13.05 -25.49
CA ASN A 12 19.58 11.81 -26.16
C ASN A 12 18.38 11.11 -25.48
N GLY A 13 17.48 11.89 -24.87
CA GLY A 13 16.30 11.35 -24.18
C GLY A 13 15.00 11.59 -24.94
N LYS A 14 13.93 10.99 -24.41
CA LYS A 14 12.55 11.37 -24.67
C LYS A 14 12.06 12.21 -23.50
N VAL A 15 12.26 13.52 -23.55
CA VAL A 15 11.88 14.45 -22.49
C VAL A 15 10.43 14.87 -22.67
N ILE A 16 9.54 14.36 -21.81
CA ILE A 16 8.13 14.74 -21.79
C ILE A 16 8.00 15.97 -20.88
N THR A 17 7.73 17.14 -21.47
CA THR A 17 7.81 18.42 -20.76
C THR A 17 6.64 18.66 -19.82
N VAL A 18 5.51 17.99 -20.03
CA VAL A 18 4.23 18.22 -19.32
C VAL A 18 3.81 19.69 -19.31
N ASN A 19 4.26 20.47 -20.32
CA ASN A 19 3.77 21.83 -20.53
C ASN A 19 2.36 21.82 -21.16
N GLN A 20 1.76 22.98 -21.38
CA GLN A 20 0.39 23.08 -21.92
C GLN A 20 0.22 22.37 -23.26
N ASN A 21 1.27 22.24 -24.06
CA ASN A 21 1.24 21.61 -25.37
C ASN A 21 1.69 20.14 -25.35
N PHE A 22 2.12 19.61 -24.20
CA PHE A 22 2.72 18.28 -24.06
C PHE A 22 3.87 18.04 -25.06
N GLU A 23 4.69 19.05 -25.28
CA GLU A 23 5.82 18.97 -26.18
C GLU A 23 6.83 17.92 -25.70
N ILE A 24 7.47 17.26 -26.66
CA ILE A 24 8.53 16.30 -26.42
C ILE A 24 9.84 16.92 -26.90
N ALA A 25 10.80 17.00 -26.00
CA ALA A 25 12.17 17.44 -26.26
C ALA A 25 13.13 16.25 -26.24
N SER A 26 14.41 16.49 -26.56
CA SER A 26 15.46 15.46 -26.47
C SER A 26 16.55 15.80 -25.46
N ALA A 27 16.58 17.02 -24.94
CA ALA A 27 17.61 17.47 -24.01
C ALA A 27 17.12 18.51 -22.99
N VAL A 28 17.82 18.56 -21.84
CA VAL A 28 17.60 19.53 -20.77
C VAL A 28 18.94 20.04 -20.27
N ALA A 29 19.03 21.35 -19.97
CA ALA A 29 20.18 21.93 -19.28
C ALA A 29 19.76 22.52 -17.94
N VAL A 30 20.57 22.32 -16.91
CA VAL A 30 20.36 22.77 -15.53
C VAL A 30 21.54 23.62 -15.09
N LYS A 31 21.23 24.75 -14.42
CA LYS A 31 22.19 25.65 -13.79
C LYS A 31 21.69 26.07 -12.42
N ASP A 32 22.55 25.98 -11.41
CA ASP A 32 22.23 26.36 -10.03
C ASP A 32 20.91 25.73 -9.52
N GLY A 33 20.70 24.43 -9.86
CA GLY A 33 19.50 23.67 -9.50
C GLY A 33 18.22 24.09 -10.25
N ARG A 34 18.32 24.88 -11.33
CA ARG A 34 17.20 25.33 -12.14
C ARG A 34 17.35 24.90 -13.60
N ILE A 35 16.26 24.48 -14.22
CA ILE A 35 16.20 24.22 -15.66
C ILE A 35 16.38 25.57 -16.38
N VAL A 36 17.40 25.66 -17.24
CA VAL A 36 17.72 26.88 -18.03
C VAL A 36 17.47 26.70 -19.52
N ALA A 37 17.40 25.44 -20.00
CA ALA A 37 16.98 25.15 -21.38
C ALA A 37 16.31 23.78 -21.44
N VAL A 38 15.32 23.67 -22.32
CA VAL A 38 14.66 22.43 -22.75
C VAL A 38 14.48 22.52 -24.24
N GLY A 39 14.93 21.53 -25.00
CA GLY A 39 14.86 21.54 -26.45
C GLY A 39 15.56 20.34 -27.06
N ASP A 40 16.16 20.53 -28.22
CA ASP A 40 16.93 19.51 -28.89
C ASP A 40 18.35 19.40 -28.33
N ASN A 41 19.04 18.31 -28.65
CA ASN A 41 20.45 18.11 -28.26
C ASN A 41 21.33 19.30 -28.73
N ASP A 42 21.04 19.86 -29.89
CA ASP A 42 21.81 20.99 -30.47
C ASP A 42 21.59 22.29 -29.67
N ASP A 43 20.41 22.49 -29.09
CA ASP A 43 20.08 23.67 -28.27
C ASP A 43 20.93 23.75 -27.00
N VAL A 44 21.28 22.61 -26.41
CA VAL A 44 22.01 22.55 -25.13
C VAL A 44 23.52 22.40 -25.31
N LYS A 45 24.01 22.03 -26.50
CA LYS A 45 25.45 21.83 -26.77
C LYS A 45 26.30 23.05 -26.43
N THR A 46 25.81 24.24 -26.68
CA THR A 46 26.52 25.50 -26.42
C THR A 46 26.65 25.81 -24.92
N LEU A 47 25.95 25.11 -24.07
CA LEU A 47 25.96 25.25 -22.60
C LEU A 47 26.93 24.26 -21.94
N ILE A 48 27.50 23.30 -22.72
CA ILE A 48 28.42 22.29 -22.23
C ILE A 48 29.84 22.86 -22.19
N THR A 49 30.50 22.71 -21.06
CA THR A 49 31.92 23.00 -20.84
C THR A 49 32.62 21.81 -20.19
N PRO A 50 33.95 21.81 -20.05
CA PRO A 50 34.65 20.74 -19.34
C PRO A 50 34.22 20.52 -17.88
N ALA A 51 33.54 21.51 -17.27
CA ALA A 51 33.01 21.44 -15.91
C ALA A 51 31.55 20.98 -15.84
N THR A 52 30.88 20.83 -16.99
CA THR A 52 29.48 20.39 -17.06
C THR A 52 29.39 18.88 -16.94
N GLU A 53 28.56 18.40 -16.02
CA GLU A 53 28.16 16.99 -16.00
C GLU A 53 27.22 16.70 -17.17
N VAL A 54 27.46 15.61 -17.92
CA VAL A 54 26.61 15.22 -19.04
C VAL A 54 26.07 13.81 -18.81
N ILE A 55 24.74 13.69 -18.80
CA ILE A 55 24.03 12.42 -18.71
C ILE A 55 23.45 12.09 -20.07
N ASP A 56 23.86 10.98 -20.65
CA ASP A 56 23.25 10.43 -21.87
C ASP A 56 22.15 9.45 -21.48
N LEU A 57 20.91 9.74 -21.91
CA LEU A 57 19.75 8.90 -21.59
C LEU A 57 19.61 7.69 -22.52
N ASP A 58 20.37 7.63 -23.60
CA ASP A 58 20.30 6.53 -24.58
C ASP A 58 18.85 6.16 -24.97
N GLY A 59 18.03 7.16 -25.27
CA GLY A 59 16.62 7.01 -25.64
C GLY A 59 15.65 6.81 -24.46
N GLN A 60 16.11 6.79 -23.24
CA GLN A 60 15.22 6.67 -22.06
C GLN A 60 14.33 7.90 -21.90
N THR A 61 13.20 7.69 -21.23
CA THR A 61 12.22 8.76 -20.99
C THR A 61 12.56 9.53 -19.71
N MET A 62 12.54 10.86 -19.82
CA MET A 62 12.66 11.79 -18.70
C MET A 62 11.31 12.49 -18.46
N LEU A 63 10.89 12.57 -17.22
CA LEU A 63 9.69 13.27 -16.77
C LEU A 63 10.05 14.31 -15.68
N PRO A 64 9.25 15.38 -15.51
CA PRO A 64 9.26 16.14 -14.27
C PRO A 64 8.98 15.23 -13.07
N GLY A 65 9.53 15.57 -11.90
CA GLY A 65 9.17 14.88 -10.67
C GLY A 65 7.66 14.87 -10.44
N ILE A 66 7.12 13.73 -10.04
CA ILE A 66 5.69 13.59 -9.78
C ILE A 66 5.33 14.40 -8.53
N ASN A 67 4.36 15.30 -8.68
CA ASN A 67 3.79 16.06 -7.57
C ASN A 67 2.33 15.63 -7.38
N ASP A 68 2.12 14.75 -6.43
CA ASP A 68 0.79 14.25 -6.09
C ASP A 68 0.19 15.11 -4.97
N SER A 69 -0.98 15.69 -5.21
CA SER A 69 -1.66 16.57 -4.26
C SER A 69 -2.41 15.80 -3.16
N HIS A 70 -2.63 14.49 -3.32
CA HIS A 70 -3.30 13.64 -2.35
C HIS A 70 -2.79 12.20 -2.47
N MET A 71 -1.88 11.80 -1.61
CA MET A 71 -1.26 10.49 -1.65
C MET A 71 -1.14 9.87 -0.26
N HIS A 72 -1.40 8.57 -0.19
CA HIS A 72 -1.22 7.74 1.00
C HIS A 72 -0.07 6.74 0.83
N ALA A 73 1.09 7.18 0.29
CA ALA A 73 2.19 6.28 -0.06
C ALA A 73 2.65 5.36 1.09
N PRO A 74 2.90 5.87 2.32
CA PRO A 74 3.29 5.00 3.43
C PRO A 74 2.22 3.98 3.81
N PHE A 75 0.94 4.36 3.71
CA PHE A 75 -0.18 3.45 3.96
C PHE A 75 -0.25 2.39 2.86
N PHE A 76 -0.17 2.80 1.60
CA PHE A 76 -0.21 1.87 0.46
C PHE A 76 0.89 0.81 0.57
N GLY A 77 2.14 1.20 0.81
CA GLY A 77 3.25 0.25 0.95
C GLY A 77 3.10 -0.65 2.19
N ALA A 78 2.63 -0.09 3.32
CA ALA A 78 2.41 -0.85 4.55
C ALA A 78 1.29 -1.90 4.44
N THR A 79 0.41 -1.77 3.44
CA THR A 79 -0.73 -2.68 3.19
C THR A 79 -0.50 -3.64 2.02
N ARG A 80 0.75 -3.81 1.58
CA ARG A 80 1.15 -4.69 0.47
C ARG A 80 2.31 -5.59 0.89
N PRO A 81 2.55 -6.68 0.15
CA PRO A 81 3.74 -7.51 0.34
C PRO A 81 5.04 -6.68 0.29
N PRO A 82 6.04 -7.01 1.12
CA PRO A 82 6.06 -8.14 2.04
C PRO A 82 5.40 -7.90 3.41
N LEU A 83 4.98 -6.64 3.70
CA LEU A 83 4.53 -6.21 5.04
C LEU A 83 3.09 -6.65 5.37
N ALA A 84 2.26 -6.86 4.35
CA ALA A 84 0.91 -7.37 4.49
C ALA A 84 0.51 -8.24 3.29
N LEU A 85 -0.45 -9.13 3.46
CA LEU A 85 -1.07 -9.89 2.37
C LEU A 85 -1.86 -8.94 1.48
N ASP A 86 -1.70 -9.04 0.17
CA ASP A 86 -2.60 -8.40 -0.79
C ASP A 86 -3.82 -9.30 -1.00
N LEU A 87 -4.95 -8.87 -0.46
CA LEU A 87 -6.22 -9.59 -0.54
C LEU A 87 -7.19 -8.94 -1.54
N SER A 88 -6.68 -8.08 -2.42
CA SER A 88 -7.52 -7.34 -3.36
C SER A 88 -8.02 -8.24 -4.51
N PHE A 89 -9.18 -7.86 -5.07
CA PHE A 89 -9.63 -8.39 -6.36
C PHE A 89 -8.63 -7.99 -7.48
N PRO A 90 -8.31 -8.86 -8.45
CA PRO A 90 -8.90 -10.19 -8.69
C PRO A 90 -8.17 -11.36 -8.00
N GLN A 91 -7.16 -11.13 -7.15
CA GLN A 91 -6.39 -12.19 -6.49
C GLN A 91 -7.26 -12.98 -5.51
N VAL A 92 -8.17 -12.29 -4.81
CA VAL A 92 -9.09 -12.89 -3.84
C VAL A 92 -10.51 -12.71 -4.34
N GLN A 93 -11.23 -13.82 -4.54
CA GLN A 93 -12.59 -13.87 -5.03
C GLN A 93 -13.52 -14.73 -4.17
N SER A 94 -12.96 -15.41 -3.17
CA SER A 94 -13.69 -16.30 -2.26
C SER A 94 -13.13 -16.25 -0.84
N ILE A 95 -13.91 -16.70 0.13
CA ILE A 95 -13.41 -16.91 1.52
C ILE A 95 -12.27 -17.94 1.50
N GLY A 96 -12.36 -18.93 0.61
CA GLY A 96 -11.31 -19.93 0.41
C GLY A 96 -9.97 -19.32 0.01
N ASP A 97 -9.97 -18.29 -0.84
CA ASP A 97 -8.74 -17.58 -1.24
C ASP A 97 -8.12 -16.81 -0.05
N ILE A 98 -8.96 -16.22 0.80
CA ILE A 98 -8.48 -15.57 2.06
C ILE A 98 -7.81 -16.62 2.95
N VAL A 99 -8.46 -17.76 3.15
CA VAL A 99 -7.93 -18.87 3.98
C VAL A 99 -6.59 -19.35 3.44
N GLU A 100 -6.49 -19.54 2.13
CA GLU A 100 -5.26 -19.99 1.47
C GLU A 100 -4.12 -18.97 1.63
N ALA A 101 -4.40 -17.67 1.43
CA ALA A 101 -3.41 -16.63 1.62
C ALA A 101 -2.87 -16.61 3.06
N VAL A 102 -3.76 -16.73 4.05
CA VAL A 102 -3.37 -16.82 5.47
C VAL A 102 -2.57 -18.10 5.73
N ARG A 103 -2.99 -19.23 5.19
CA ARG A 103 -2.29 -20.51 5.35
C ARG A 103 -0.85 -20.45 4.84
N VAL A 104 -0.65 -19.88 3.66
CA VAL A 104 0.69 -19.69 3.07
C VAL A 104 1.53 -18.82 3.99
N LYS A 105 0.98 -17.69 4.44
CA LYS A 105 1.74 -16.75 5.31
C LYS A 105 2.07 -17.35 6.68
N THR A 106 1.18 -18.14 7.25
CA THR A 106 1.43 -18.80 8.54
C THR A 106 2.66 -19.74 8.48
N ALA A 107 2.92 -20.35 7.32
CA ALA A 107 4.09 -21.20 7.14
C ALA A 107 5.43 -20.42 7.02
N GLU A 108 5.37 -19.10 6.85
CA GLU A 108 6.53 -18.21 6.67
C GLU A 108 6.91 -17.45 7.95
N VAL A 109 6.03 -17.40 8.95
CA VAL A 109 6.20 -16.59 10.15
C VAL A 109 6.32 -17.45 11.39
N GLU A 110 6.96 -16.91 12.45
CA GLU A 110 7.08 -17.64 13.73
C GLU A 110 5.74 -17.62 14.50
N PRO A 111 5.48 -18.65 15.34
CA PRO A 111 4.32 -18.64 16.21
C PRO A 111 4.25 -17.38 17.10
N GLY A 112 3.09 -16.76 17.16
CA GLY A 112 2.86 -15.50 17.89
C GLY A 112 3.08 -14.23 17.07
N GLU A 113 3.69 -14.33 15.90
CA GLU A 113 3.79 -13.18 14.98
C GLU A 113 2.44 -12.84 14.35
N TRP A 114 2.17 -11.53 14.22
CA TRP A 114 0.96 -11.04 13.60
C TRP A 114 1.00 -11.20 12.08
N ILE A 115 -0.06 -11.79 11.53
CA ILE A 115 -0.31 -11.81 10.09
C ILE A 115 -1.26 -10.66 9.75
N ARG A 116 -0.82 -9.78 8.85
CA ARG A 116 -1.59 -8.63 8.38
C ARG A 116 -2.01 -8.84 6.93
N GLY A 117 -3.17 -8.34 6.58
CA GLY A 117 -3.66 -8.32 5.20
C GLY A 117 -4.55 -7.12 4.95
N PHE A 118 -4.66 -6.74 3.68
CA PHE A 118 -5.49 -5.62 3.27
C PHE A 118 -6.13 -5.86 1.90
N GLY A 119 -7.34 -5.35 1.74
CA GLY A 119 -7.95 -5.18 0.43
C GLY A 119 -9.05 -6.17 0.07
N TRP A 120 -9.43 -7.10 0.98
CA TRP A 120 -10.59 -7.95 0.70
C TRP A 120 -11.87 -7.11 0.59
N ASP A 121 -12.80 -7.56 -0.23
CA ASP A 121 -14.06 -6.87 -0.48
C ASP A 121 -15.20 -7.88 -0.43
N GLN A 122 -16.11 -7.67 0.53
CA GLN A 122 -17.30 -8.51 0.69
C GLN A 122 -18.07 -8.68 -0.62
N GLY A 123 -18.24 -7.60 -1.39
CA GLY A 123 -18.95 -7.63 -2.65
C GLY A 123 -18.27 -8.44 -3.76
N SER A 124 -16.99 -8.72 -3.62
CA SER A 124 -16.21 -9.50 -4.57
C SER A 124 -16.11 -10.98 -4.19
N LEU A 125 -16.41 -11.34 -2.93
CA LEU A 125 -16.39 -12.74 -2.47
C LEU A 125 -17.60 -13.50 -2.97
N GLU A 126 -17.39 -14.68 -3.59
CA GLU A 126 -18.44 -15.50 -4.20
C GLU A 126 -19.55 -15.88 -3.23
N GLU A 127 -19.18 -16.20 -1.98
CA GLU A 127 -20.12 -16.61 -0.93
C GLU A 127 -20.96 -15.43 -0.44
N CYS A 128 -20.45 -14.20 -0.52
CA CYS A 128 -21.07 -13.01 0.04
C CYS A 128 -21.86 -12.17 -0.99
N LYS A 129 -21.58 -12.33 -2.29
CA LYS A 129 -22.16 -11.51 -3.39
C LYS A 129 -23.67 -11.37 -3.36
N ASN A 130 -24.38 -12.41 -2.93
CA ASN A 130 -25.84 -12.46 -2.96
C ASN A 130 -26.48 -12.28 -1.57
N ASP A 131 -25.65 -12.10 -0.53
CA ASP A 131 -26.10 -11.90 0.84
C ASP A 131 -25.24 -10.83 1.53
N PRO A 132 -25.69 -9.56 1.55
CA PRO A 132 -24.94 -8.48 2.19
C PRO A 132 -24.76 -8.64 3.71
N SER A 133 -25.46 -9.58 4.34
CA SER A 133 -25.29 -9.92 5.76
C SER A 133 -24.20 -10.96 6.00
N MET A 134 -23.70 -11.60 4.93
CA MET A 134 -22.67 -12.62 5.03
C MET A 134 -21.27 -12.00 4.96
N PHE A 135 -20.47 -12.32 5.95
CA PHE A 135 -19.06 -11.94 6.03
C PHE A 135 -18.18 -13.19 6.19
N PRO A 136 -16.90 -13.14 5.76
CA PRO A 136 -15.92 -14.09 6.23
C PRO A 136 -15.81 -13.99 7.76
N ARG A 137 -15.46 -15.08 8.43
CA ARG A 137 -15.42 -15.16 9.90
C ARG A 137 -14.04 -15.55 10.38
N GLY A 138 -13.71 -15.19 11.60
CA GLY A 138 -12.49 -15.66 12.27
C GLY A 138 -12.38 -17.20 12.26
N SER A 139 -13.52 -17.90 12.41
CA SER A 139 -13.58 -19.36 12.36
C SER A 139 -13.14 -19.96 11.01
N ASP A 140 -13.19 -19.20 9.92
CA ASP A 140 -12.74 -19.70 8.60
C ASP A 140 -11.22 -19.76 8.54
N ILE A 141 -10.53 -18.83 9.20
CA ILE A 141 -9.07 -18.72 9.22
C ILE A 141 -8.40 -19.34 10.45
N ASP A 142 -9.14 -19.60 11.52
CA ASP A 142 -8.62 -20.25 12.75
C ASP A 142 -7.86 -21.56 12.48
N PRO A 143 -8.36 -22.50 11.64
CA PRO A 143 -7.68 -23.78 11.41
C PRO A 143 -6.30 -23.65 10.77
N VAL A 144 -6.06 -22.57 10.04
CA VAL A 144 -4.80 -22.36 9.30
C VAL A 144 -3.84 -21.38 10.02
N SER A 145 -4.28 -20.75 11.11
CA SER A 145 -3.48 -19.82 11.91
C SER A 145 -3.66 -20.00 13.44
N PRO A 146 -3.51 -21.23 13.94
CA PRO A 146 -3.84 -21.53 15.35
C PRO A 146 -2.95 -20.80 16.37
N ASP A 147 -1.69 -20.52 16.00
CA ASP A 147 -0.70 -19.93 16.88
C ASP A 147 -0.40 -18.47 16.54
N ASN A 148 -0.91 -17.96 15.42
CA ASN A 148 -0.64 -16.62 14.92
C ASN A 148 -1.88 -15.73 14.98
N PRO A 149 -1.81 -14.54 15.60
CA PRO A 149 -2.90 -13.57 15.50
C PRO A 149 -2.98 -13.00 14.08
N VAL A 150 -4.20 -12.92 13.54
CA VAL A 150 -4.47 -12.45 12.18
C VAL A 150 -5.36 -11.24 12.22
N ILE A 151 -5.02 -10.22 11.41
CA ILE A 151 -5.84 -9.04 11.15
C ILE A 151 -5.86 -8.75 9.66
N LEU A 152 -7.04 -8.79 9.05
CA LEU A 152 -7.28 -8.55 7.64
C LEU A 152 -8.24 -7.38 7.49
N THR A 153 -7.77 -6.27 6.95
CA THR A 153 -8.56 -5.07 6.73
C THR A 153 -9.22 -5.12 5.35
N ASP A 154 -10.47 -4.76 5.27
CA ASP A 154 -11.17 -4.66 3.99
C ASP A 154 -10.62 -3.49 3.14
N PHE A 155 -11.04 -3.42 1.86
CA PHE A 155 -10.56 -2.39 0.94
C PHE A 155 -10.92 -0.96 1.37
N SER A 156 -12.02 -0.79 2.10
CA SER A 156 -12.51 0.50 2.56
C SER A 156 -11.80 1.01 3.83
N GLY A 157 -11.20 0.10 4.60
CA GLY A 157 -10.63 0.38 5.92
C GLY A 157 -11.68 0.46 7.04
N HIS A 158 -12.97 0.28 6.72
CA HIS A 158 -14.09 0.35 7.69
C HIS A 158 -14.39 -0.98 8.38
N THR A 159 -13.84 -2.09 7.88
CA THR A 159 -14.05 -3.43 8.43
C THR A 159 -12.73 -4.16 8.62
N ILE A 160 -12.56 -4.82 9.75
CA ILE A 160 -11.49 -5.78 9.94
C ILE A 160 -12.08 -7.17 10.23
N LEU A 161 -11.39 -8.18 9.71
CA LEU A 161 -11.56 -9.59 10.07
C LEU A 161 -10.37 -10.02 10.93
N VAL A 162 -10.64 -10.63 12.07
CA VAL A 162 -9.61 -11.17 12.96
C VAL A 162 -9.92 -12.61 13.36
N ASN A 163 -8.88 -13.41 13.60
CA ASN A 163 -9.04 -14.77 14.07
C ASN A 163 -9.22 -14.86 15.59
N HIS A 164 -9.49 -16.06 16.11
CA HIS A 164 -9.69 -16.28 17.54
C HIS A 164 -8.45 -15.92 18.35
N LYS A 165 -7.25 -16.17 17.84
CA LYS A 165 -5.99 -15.81 18.49
C LYS A 165 -5.86 -14.31 18.74
N ALA A 166 -6.27 -13.49 17.79
CA ALA A 166 -6.30 -12.05 17.95
C ALA A 166 -7.37 -11.58 18.94
N LEU A 167 -8.54 -12.25 18.97
CA LEU A 167 -9.60 -11.99 19.96
C LEU A 167 -9.11 -12.29 21.39
N GLU A 168 -8.41 -13.41 21.60
CA GLU A 168 -7.81 -13.76 22.88
C GLU A 168 -6.82 -12.70 23.35
N LEU A 169 -5.86 -12.30 22.51
CA LEU A 169 -4.86 -11.28 22.82
C LEU A 169 -5.50 -9.93 23.17
N ALA A 170 -6.58 -9.57 22.48
CA ALA A 170 -7.32 -8.34 22.73
C ALA A 170 -8.28 -8.43 23.95
N GLY A 171 -8.45 -9.61 24.54
CA GLY A 171 -9.36 -9.81 25.67
C GLY A 171 -10.83 -9.60 25.32
N ILE A 172 -11.21 -9.87 24.06
CA ILE A 172 -12.59 -9.68 23.58
C ILE A 172 -13.47 -10.81 24.12
N THR A 173 -14.54 -10.43 24.83
CA THR A 173 -15.53 -11.35 25.41
C THR A 173 -16.95 -11.02 24.89
N SER A 174 -17.95 -11.82 25.33
CA SER A 174 -19.37 -11.50 25.07
C SER A 174 -19.81 -10.15 25.62
N ASP A 175 -19.16 -9.69 26.69
CA ASP A 175 -19.54 -8.47 27.42
C ASP A 175 -18.73 -7.24 26.96
N THR A 176 -17.80 -7.41 26.01
CA THR A 176 -16.99 -6.31 25.46
C THR A 176 -17.87 -5.40 24.62
N GLU A 177 -17.96 -4.13 24.98
CA GLU A 177 -18.66 -3.10 24.22
C GLU A 177 -17.66 -2.12 23.60
N PRO A 178 -17.76 -1.83 22.29
CA PRO A 178 -16.89 -0.85 21.65
C PRO A 178 -17.37 0.57 21.99
N PRO A 179 -16.46 1.58 22.05
CA PRO A 179 -16.86 2.98 22.26
C PRO A 179 -17.69 3.55 21.11
N SER A 180 -17.54 2.99 19.91
CA SER A 180 -18.35 3.23 18.71
C SER A 180 -18.14 2.10 17.71
N GLY A 181 -19.00 2.01 16.69
CA GLY A 181 -18.96 0.91 15.74
C GLY A 181 -19.62 -0.36 16.26
N VAL A 182 -19.31 -1.50 15.67
CA VAL A 182 -19.98 -2.78 15.95
C VAL A 182 -18.97 -3.91 16.02
N ILE A 183 -19.10 -4.75 17.04
CA ILE A 183 -18.52 -6.10 17.07
C ILE A 183 -19.60 -7.06 16.58
N GLU A 184 -19.41 -7.68 15.40
CA GLU A 184 -20.35 -8.68 14.93
C GLU A 184 -20.32 -9.91 15.84
N ARG A 185 -21.54 -10.40 16.21
CA ARG A 185 -21.69 -11.52 17.11
C ARG A 185 -22.59 -12.59 16.53
N ASP A 186 -22.30 -13.83 16.83
CA ASP A 186 -23.19 -14.96 16.53
C ASP A 186 -24.44 -14.99 17.42
N ALA A 187 -25.33 -15.93 17.19
CA ALA A 187 -26.55 -16.12 17.96
C ALA A 187 -26.27 -16.43 19.45
N GLY A 188 -25.09 -16.89 19.79
CA GLY A 188 -24.62 -17.14 21.18
C GLY A 188 -23.98 -15.92 21.84
N GLY A 189 -23.87 -14.79 21.14
CA GLY A 189 -23.20 -13.57 21.64
C GLY A 189 -21.68 -13.59 21.52
N LYS A 190 -21.09 -14.61 20.90
CA LYS A 190 -19.65 -14.70 20.67
C LYS A 190 -19.26 -13.84 19.47
N ALA A 191 -18.17 -13.08 19.60
CA ALA A 191 -17.62 -12.31 18.49
C ALA A 191 -17.23 -13.22 17.32
N THR A 192 -17.68 -12.87 16.11
CA THR A 192 -17.41 -13.64 14.88
C THR A 192 -16.03 -13.37 14.30
N GLY A 193 -15.36 -12.32 14.76
CA GLY A 193 -14.10 -11.81 14.23
C GLY A 193 -14.26 -10.57 13.36
N ILE A 194 -15.47 -10.13 13.06
CA ILE A 194 -15.74 -8.91 12.30
C ILE A 194 -15.95 -7.73 13.24
N PHE A 195 -15.21 -6.63 12.96
CA PHE A 195 -15.30 -5.35 13.65
C PHE A 195 -15.53 -4.24 12.63
N LEU A 196 -16.60 -3.49 12.82
CA LEU A 196 -16.98 -2.39 11.92
C LEU A 196 -16.67 -1.05 12.61
N GLU A 197 -16.08 -0.15 11.85
CA GLU A 197 -15.70 1.20 12.23
C GLU A 197 -14.55 1.28 13.25
N LEU A 198 -13.87 2.43 13.22
CA LEU A 198 -12.61 2.65 13.95
C LEU A 198 -12.70 2.38 15.46
N GLY A 199 -13.83 2.71 16.10
CA GLY A 199 -13.97 2.53 17.54
C GLY A 199 -14.00 1.06 17.94
N ALA A 200 -14.63 0.19 17.15
CA ALA A 200 -14.61 -1.25 17.37
C ALA A 200 -13.23 -1.83 17.01
N GLN A 201 -12.69 -1.42 15.85
CA GLN A 201 -11.37 -1.87 15.39
C GLN A 201 -10.26 -1.56 16.40
N ALA A 202 -10.32 -0.39 17.06
CA ALA A 202 -9.32 0.04 18.04
C ALA A 202 -9.12 -0.96 19.21
N LEU A 203 -10.16 -1.73 19.53
CA LEU A 203 -10.08 -2.75 20.57
C LEU A 203 -9.05 -3.84 20.24
N VAL A 204 -8.81 -4.10 18.95
CA VAL A 204 -7.84 -5.10 18.50
C VAL A 204 -6.57 -4.43 17.95
N THR A 205 -6.68 -3.35 17.17
CA THR A 205 -5.53 -2.77 16.47
C THR A 205 -4.46 -2.20 17.43
N GLN A 206 -4.82 -1.82 18.66
CA GLN A 206 -3.86 -1.39 19.68
C GLN A 206 -2.84 -2.47 20.08
N PHE A 207 -3.14 -3.75 19.82
CA PHE A 207 -2.24 -4.88 20.09
C PHE A 207 -1.39 -5.26 18.89
N VAL A 208 -1.68 -4.72 17.71
CA VAL A 208 -0.89 -4.97 16.49
C VAL A 208 0.42 -4.19 16.60
N PRO A 209 1.58 -4.83 16.45
CA PRO A 209 2.87 -4.14 16.54
C PRO A 209 2.98 -2.99 15.53
N ILE A 210 3.54 -1.88 15.96
CA ILE A 210 3.81 -0.75 15.07
C ILE A 210 4.97 -1.13 14.15
N LEU A 211 4.86 -0.80 12.86
CA LEU A 211 5.94 -1.00 11.90
C LEU A 211 7.23 -0.33 12.38
N THR A 212 8.32 -1.06 12.31
CA THR A 212 9.67 -0.57 12.59
C THR A 212 10.07 0.53 11.60
N ARG A 213 11.20 1.19 11.88
CA ARG A 213 11.73 2.20 10.95
C ARG A 213 12.12 1.59 9.59
N GLU A 214 12.65 0.37 9.62
CA GLU A 214 13.11 -0.30 8.37
C GLU A 214 11.88 -0.73 7.54
N GLU A 215 10.87 -1.34 8.15
CA GLU A 215 9.60 -1.65 7.47
C GLU A 215 8.91 -0.41 6.92
N LYS A 216 8.94 0.73 7.63
CA LYS A 216 8.42 2.01 7.12
C LYS A 216 9.17 2.54 5.90
N LYS A 217 10.49 2.28 5.80
CA LYS A 217 11.26 2.62 4.60
C LYS A 217 10.93 1.69 3.44
N GLU A 218 10.70 0.41 3.73
CA GLU A 218 10.29 -0.57 2.72
C GLU A 218 8.89 -0.25 2.16
N ALA A 219 8.03 0.37 2.95
CA ALA A 219 6.70 0.83 2.55
C ALA A 219 6.72 2.08 1.64
N LEU A 220 7.87 2.71 1.40
CA LEU A 220 8.03 3.92 0.58
C LEU A 220 8.66 3.61 -0.78
#